data_ac567a2204917caab761a7ed9165bf5a
#
_entry.id   ac567a2204917caab761a7ed9165bf5a
#
_cell.length_a   1.000
_cell.length_b   1.000
_cell.length_c   1.000
_cell.angle_alpha   90.00
_cell.angle_beta   90.00
_cell.angle_gamma   90.00
#
_symmetry.space_group_name_H-M   'P 1'
#
loop_
_entity.id
_entity.type
_entity.pdbx_description
1 polymer ?
#
loop_
_entity_poly.entity_id
_entity_poly.type
_entity_poly.pdbx_seq_one_letter_code
_entity_poly.pdbx_strand_id
1 'polypeptide(L)'
;SKERIPEFKEKQTNKEEKEVEKEIEVKEVFDELLQEQIDEEGIFVANAGIVLLHAFLPTLLNRLQLVNNGRYANEQAQQKALYLIHYIATGKTDAEEHELIIPKVLCAWNLNKPVEKKIELTAEELNEAENMMLSAIEQWTVLKNTSIDGLREGFLQRNAKLYTRNNNVYLLMENKSIDVLLDQLPWNLSIVKLPWMKEILRVEWR
;
A
#
# COMPACT_ATOMS: atom_id res chain seq x y z
N SER A 1 49.29 7.05 -34.16
CA SER A 1 47.86 7.26 -33.87
C SER A 1 47.51 6.60 -32.55
N LYS A 2 47.37 7.39 -31.50
CA LYS A 2 46.82 6.92 -30.23
C LYS A 2 45.31 7.29 -30.22
N GLU A 3 44.47 6.25 -30.26
CA GLU A 3 43.04 6.41 -30.10
C GLU A 3 42.71 6.83 -28.69
N ARG A 4 41.99 7.93 -28.54
CA ARG A 4 41.37 8.37 -27.28
C ARG A 4 40.13 7.55 -27.08
N ILE A 5 40.12 6.70 -26.07
CA ILE A 5 38.92 6.07 -25.53
C ILE A 5 38.16 7.12 -24.73
N PRO A 6 36.85 7.32 -24.93
CA PRO A 6 36.13 8.47 -24.34
C PRO A 6 35.88 8.30 -22.84
N GLU A 7 36.25 9.31 -22.05
CA GLU A 7 35.96 9.51 -20.63
C GLU A 7 34.44 9.52 -20.27
N PHE A 8 33.58 9.35 -21.26
CA PHE A 8 32.12 9.37 -21.08
C PHE A 8 31.56 8.09 -20.47
N LYS A 9 32.22 6.93 -20.66
CA LYS A 9 31.73 5.66 -20.10
C LYS A 9 32.01 5.50 -18.61
N GLU A 10 33.13 6.03 -18.10
CA GLU A 10 33.46 5.97 -16.67
C GLU A 10 32.55 6.84 -15.79
N LYS A 11 32.07 7.97 -16.32
CA LYS A 11 31.16 8.84 -15.57
C LYS A 11 29.72 8.31 -15.46
N GLN A 12 29.26 7.55 -16.44
CA GLN A 12 27.93 6.90 -16.38
C GLN A 12 27.93 5.70 -15.44
N THR A 13 28.93 4.84 -15.51
CA THR A 13 29.08 3.68 -14.60
C THR A 13 29.19 4.11 -13.14
N ASN A 14 29.93 5.17 -12.85
CA ASN A 14 30.11 5.69 -11.49
C ASN A 14 28.84 6.38 -10.93
N LYS A 15 27.94 6.83 -11.80
CA LYS A 15 26.66 7.41 -11.38
C LYS A 15 25.61 6.32 -11.12
N GLU A 16 25.59 5.30 -11.93
CA GLU A 16 24.72 4.11 -11.76
C GLU A 16 25.14 3.29 -10.52
N GLU A 17 26.42 3.10 -10.28
CA GLU A 17 26.94 2.45 -9.07
C GLU A 17 26.58 3.25 -7.79
N LYS A 18 26.70 4.56 -7.81
CA LYS A 18 26.30 5.42 -6.67
C LYS A 18 24.79 5.49 -6.44
N GLU A 19 23.97 5.35 -7.49
CA GLU A 19 22.52 5.26 -7.36
C GLU A 19 22.13 3.88 -6.80
N VAL A 20 22.79 2.81 -7.21
CA VAL A 20 22.59 1.46 -6.68
C VAL A 20 23.06 1.36 -5.22
N GLU A 21 24.22 1.92 -4.86
CA GLU A 21 24.68 1.99 -3.46
C GLU A 21 23.72 2.78 -2.58
N LYS A 22 23.20 3.93 -3.05
CA LYS A 22 22.18 4.71 -2.32
C LYS A 22 20.86 3.94 -2.19
N GLU A 23 20.44 3.19 -3.22
CA GLU A 23 19.23 2.37 -3.14
C GLU A 23 19.40 1.20 -2.15
N ILE A 24 20.60 0.62 -2.04
CA ILE A 24 20.92 -0.44 -1.09
C ILE A 24 20.96 0.13 0.33
N GLU A 25 21.60 1.28 0.55
CA GLU A 25 21.68 1.94 1.86
C GLU A 25 20.31 2.41 2.36
N VAL A 26 19.45 2.92 1.47
CA VAL A 26 18.05 3.27 1.78
C VAL A 26 17.22 2.03 2.08
N LYS A 27 17.49 0.92 1.42
CA LYS A 27 16.82 -0.37 1.65
C LYS A 27 17.17 -0.94 3.03
N GLU A 28 18.45 -0.97 3.38
CA GLU A 28 18.91 -1.46 4.69
C GLU A 28 18.33 -0.61 5.83
N VAL A 29 18.33 0.71 5.70
CA VAL A 29 17.72 1.63 6.69
C VAL A 29 16.21 1.45 6.79
N PHE A 30 15.51 1.17 5.69
CA PHE A 30 14.07 0.92 5.71
C PHE A 30 13.73 -0.42 6.37
N ASP A 31 14.52 -1.45 6.10
CA ASP A 31 14.37 -2.78 6.70
C ASP A 31 14.68 -2.76 8.20
N GLU A 32 15.72 -2.02 8.63
CA GLU A 32 16.03 -1.80 10.03
C GLU A 32 14.93 -1.03 10.77
N LEU A 33 14.39 0.04 10.17
CA LEU A 33 13.32 0.85 10.77
C LEU A 33 11.98 0.10 10.86
N LEU A 34 11.66 -0.77 9.91
CA LEU A 34 10.51 -1.66 10.02
C LEU A 34 10.72 -2.70 11.11
N GLN A 35 11.93 -3.24 11.24
CA GLN A 35 12.27 -4.26 12.25
C GLN A 35 12.35 -3.69 13.65
N GLU A 36 12.82 -2.45 13.83
CA GLU A 36 12.88 -1.79 15.13
C GLU A 36 11.51 -1.34 15.66
N GLN A 37 10.53 -1.09 14.76
CA GLN A 37 9.22 -0.58 15.16
C GLN A 37 8.11 -1.62 15.17
N ILE A 38 8.26 -2.67 14.38
CA ILE A 38 7.31 -3.77 14.31
C ILE A 38 8.10 -5.03 14.66
N ASP A 39 8.26 -5.27 15.95
CA ASP A 39 8.85 -6.50 16.48
C ASP A 39 7.90 -7.70 16.40
N GLU A 40 8.27 -8.81 17.01
CA GLU A 40 7.41 -9.99 17.11
C GLU A 40 6.15 -9.75 17.95
N GLU A 41 6.18 -8.75 18.86
CA GLU A 41 4.99 -8.33 19.60
C GLU A 41 4.00 -7.61 18.70
N GLY A 42 4.49 -6.85 17.71
CA GLY A 42 3.70 -6.17 16.70
C GLY A 42 2.87 -5.01 17.25
N ILE A 43 2.14 -4.35 16.33
CA ILE A 43 1.26 -3.23 16.65
C ILE A 43 -0.16 -3.51 16.17
N PHE A 44 -1.15 -3.06 16.95
CA PHE A 44 -2.55 -3.11 16.54
C PHE A 44 -2.85 -1.96 15.59
N VAL A 45 -3.57 -2.28 14.50
CA VAL A 45 -3.92 -1.35 13.44
C VAL A 45 -5.39 -1.46 13.11
N ALA A 46 -6.01 -0.33 12.79
CA ALA A 46 -7.38 -0.25 12.31
C ALA A 46 -7.44 -0.24 10.78
N ASN A 47 -8.63 -0.46 10.24
CA ASN A 47 -8.92 -0.35 8.80
C ASN A 47 -8.03 -1.24 7.92
N ALA A 48 -7.49 -2.31 8.48
CA ALA A 48 -6.55 -3.19 7.82
C ALA A 48 -7.18 -4.02 6.69
N GLY A 49 -8.49 -4.15 6.67
CA GLY A 49 -9.21 -4.87 5.62
C GLY A 49 -9.10 -4.25 4.23
N ILE A 50 -8.56 -3.04 4.12
CA ILE A 50 -8.25 -2.40 2.83
C ILE A 50 -7.32 -3.27 1.96
N VAL A 51 -6.50 -4.14 2.55
CA VAL A 51 -5.66 -5.10 1.83
C VAL A 51 -6.46 -6.01 0.90
N LEU A 52 -7.76 -6.22 1.19
CA LEU A 52 -8.69 -6.95 0.33
C LEU A 52 -8.74 -6.39 -1.09
N LEU A 53 -8.62 -5.07 -1.23
CA LEU A 53 -8.71 -4.37 -2.51
C LEU A 53 -7.35 -4.14 -3.19
N HIS A 54 -6.27 -4.74 -2.70
CA HIS A 54 -4.91 -4.54 -3.21
C HIS A 54 -4.78 -4.76 -4.73
N ALA A 55 -5.52 -5.71 -5.28
CA ALA A 55 -5.48 -6.04 -6.71
C ALA A 55 -5.98 -4.90 -7.62
N PHE A 56 -6.79 -4.00 -7.08
CA PHE A 56 -7.39 -2.87 -7.81
C PHE A 56 -6.58 -1.57 -7.68
N LEU A 57 -5.77 -1.43 -6.63
CA LEU A 57 -5.02 -0.21 -6.34
C LEU A 57 -4.07 0.23 -7.46
N PRO A 58 -3.32 -0.66 -8.14
CA PRO A 58 -2.43 -0.24 -9.22
C PRO A 58 -3.20 0.42 -10.37
N THR A 59 -4.34 -0.14 -10.77
CA THR A 59 -5.17 0.43 -11.84
C THR A 59 -5.75 1.79 -11.44
N LEU A 60 -6.25 1.91 -10.22
CA LEU A 60 -6.77 3.18 -9.69
C LEU A 60 -5.71 4.27 -9.68
N LEU A 61 -4.55 4.01 -9.07
CA LEU A 61 -3.50 5.02 -8.93
C LEU A 61 -2.85 5.39 -10.27
N ASN A 62 -2.76 4.46 -11.22
CA ASN A 62 -2.33 4.77 -12.60
C ASN A 62 -3.35 5.67 -13.31
N ARG A 63 -4.65 5.37 -13.21
CA ARG A 63 -5.72 6.17 -13.83
C ARG A 63 -5.71 7.60 -13.30
N LEU A 64 -5.47 7.79 -12.02
CA LEU A 64 -5.35 9.10 -11.37
C LEU A 64 -3.98 9.76 -11.59
N GLN A 65 -3.09 9.15 -12.36
CA GLN A 65 -1.73 9.63 -12.64
C GLN A 65 -0.86 9.85 -11.40
N LEU A 66 -1.21 9.22 -10.28
CA LEU A 66 -0.41 9.24 -9.06
C LEU A 66 0.79 8.28 -9.17
N VAL A 67 0.64 7.23 -9.98
CA VAL A 67 1.67 6.23 -10.27
C VAL A 67 1.82 6.09 -11.78
N ASN A 68 3.06 5.90 -12.24
CA ASN A 68 3.39 5.56 -13.62
C ASN A 68 4.51 4.53 -13.63
N ASN A 69 4.34 3.44 -14.40
CA ASN A 69 5.32 2.34 -14.49
C ASN A 69 5.76 1.79 -13.10
N GLY A 70 4.81 1.66 -12.17
CA GLY A 70 5.07 1.12 -10.84
C GLY A 70 5.80 2.08 -9.88
N ARG A 71 5.92 3.36 -10.23
CA ARG A 71 6.56 4.39 -9.40
C ARG A 71 5.62 5.57 -9.18
N TYR A 72 5.66 6.16 -7.99
CA TYR A 72 4.94 7.40 -7.73
C TYR A 72 5.51 8.55 -8.56
N ALA A 73 4.63 9.43 -9.04
CA ALA A 73 5.04 10.61 -9.81
C ALA A 73 5.96 11.54 -8.99
N ASN A 74 5.67 11.68 -7.72
CA ASN A 74 6.45 12.43 -6.73
C ASN A 74 5.95 12.09 -5.31
N GLU A 75 6.57 12.69 -4.29
CA GLU A 75 6.20 12.47 -2.89
C GLU A 75 4.78 12.96 -2.57
N GLN A 76 4.33 14.05 -3.18
CA GLN A 76 2.96 14.55 -2.98
C GLN A 76 1.92 13.57 -3.53
N ALA A 77 2.18 12.96 -4.69
CA ALA A 77 1.33 11.91 -5.26
C ALA A 77 1.27 10.67 -4.35
N GLN A 78 2.40 10.30 -3.73
CA GLN A 78 2.45 9.21 -2.77
C GLN A 78 1.65 9.52 -1.50
N GLN A 79 1.75 10.74 -0.95
CA GLN A 79 0.93 11.17 0.19
C GLN A 79 -0.56 11.22 -0.17
N LYS A 80 -0.89 11.68 -1.37
CA LYS A 80 -2.26 11.67 -1.86
C LYS A 80 -2.83 10.25 -1.96
N ALA A 81 -2.04 9.29 -2.42
CA ALA A 81 -2.44 7.88 -2.45
C ALA A 81 -2.71 7.32 -1.04
N LEU A 82 -1.94 7.71 -0.03
CA LEU A 82 -2.20 7.35 1.38
C LEU A 82 -3.60 7.77 1.83
N TYR A 83 -3.96 9.03 1.63
CA TYR A 83 -5.29 9.55 2.00
C TYR A 83 -6.41 8.93 1.18
N LEU A 84 -6.15 8.64 -0.10
CA LEU A 84 -7.13 7.95 -0.95
C LEU A 84 -7.40 6.52 -0.47
N ILE A 85 -6.36 5.78 -0.08
CA ILE A 85 -6.49 4.44 0.51
C ILE A 85 -7.24 4.51 1.84
N HIS A 86 -6.96 5.50 2.68
CA HIS A 86 -7.71 5.74 3.91
C HIS A 86 -9.20 6.03 3.60
N TYR A 87 -9.48 6.89 2.64
CA TYR A 87 -10.86 7.17 2.20
C TYR A 87 -11.59 5.93 1.71
N ILE A 88 -10.94 5.08 0.93
CA ILE A 88 -11.52 3.82 0.47
C ILE A 88 -11.98 2.97 1.67
N ALA A 89 -11.14 2.86 2.69
CA ALA A 89 -11.44 2.05 3.87
C ALA A 89 -12.51 2.68 4.77
N THR A 90 -12.54 4.01 4.93
CA THR A 90 -13.30 4.69 5.99
C THR A 90 -14.43 5.57 5.48
N GLY A 91 -14.35 6.07 4.24
CA GLY A 91 -15.22 7.12 3.70
C GLY A 91 -14.86 8.54 4.20
N LYS A 92 -13.74 8.69 4.93
CA LYS A 92 -13.27 9.97 5.48
C LYS A 92 -12.08 10.49 4.69
N THR A 93 -12.00 11.80 4.51
CA THR A 93 -10.89 12.48 3.82
C THR A 93 -9.84 13.03 4.79
N ASP A 94 -10.15 13.07 6.07
CA ASP A 94 -9.24 13.38 7.17
C ASP A 94 -8.82 12.10 7.90
N ALA A 95 -7.61 12.09 8.42
CA ALA A 95 -7.06 10.94 9.14
C ALA A 95 -6.12 11.37 10.26
N GLU A 96 -6.17 10.64 11.36
CA GLU A 96 -5.13 10.71 12.37
C GLU A 96 -3.93 9.83 11.97
N GLU A 97 -2.73 10.17 12.44
CA GLU A 97 -1.49 9.49 12.03
C GLU A 97 -1.55 7.96 12.25
N HIS A 98 -2.16 7.51 13.35
CA HIS A 98 -2.30 6.09 13.68
C HIS A 98 -3.26 5.33 12.74
N GLU A 99 -4.17 6.02 12.05
CA GLU A 99 -5.09 5.43 11.07
C GLU A 99 -4.40 5.21 9.71
N LEU A 100 -3.24 5.84 9.51
CA LEU A 100 -2.49 5.79 8.25
C LEU A 100 -1.43 4.67 8.20
N ILE A 101 -1.32 3.82 9.21
CA ILE A 101 -0.27 2.78 9.26
C ILE A 101 -0.40 1.82 8.08
N ILE A 102 -1.56 1.23 7.84
CA ILE A 102 -1.76 0.33 6.69
C ILE A 102 -1.67 1.06 5.35
N PRO A 103 -2.29 2.24 5.14
CA PRO A 103 -2.00 3.07 3.98
C PRO A 103 -0.50 3.32 3.74
N LYS A 104 0.29 3.60 4.79
CA LYS A 104 1.75 3.77 4.67
C LYS A 104 2.44 2.50 4.17
N VAL A 105 2.11 1.34 4.73
CA VAL A 105 2.64 0.05 4.28
C VAL A 105 2.31 -0.19 2.81
N LEU A 106 1.04 -0.01 2.42
CA LEU A 106 0.59 -0.22 1.04
C LEU A 106 1.18 0.78 0.05
N CYS A 107 1.50 1.99 0.50
CA CYS A 107 2.14 3.02 -0.32
C CYS A 107 3.67 2.97 -0.29
N ALA A 108 4.28 2.04 0.43
CA ALA A 108 5.73 2.00 0.67
C ALA A 108 6.27 3.32 1.27
N TRP A 109 5.49 3.95 2.16
CA TRP A 109 5.87 5.13 2.91
C TRP A 109 6.53 4.72 4.23
N ASN A 110 7.59 5.41 4.62
CA ASN A 110 8.25 5.14 5.89
C ASN A 110 7.29 5.41 7.06
N LEU A 111 7.11 4.41 7.94
CA LEU A 111 6.17 4.50 9.06
C LEU A 111 6.49 5.64 10.04
N ASN A 112 7.79 5.96 10.20
CA ASN A 112 8.27 7.07 11.05
C ASN A 112 8.15 8.44 10.40
N LYS A 113 8.00 8.49 9.07
CA LYS A 113 7.87 9.75 8.37
C LYS A 113 6.44 10.27 8.51
N PRO A 114 6.23 11.45 9.10
CA PRO A 114 4.90 12.04 9.18
C PRO A 114 4.34 12.33 7.79
N VAL A 115 3.03 12.33 7.68
CA VAL A 115 2.30 12.71 6.47
C VAL A 115 1.77 14.14 6.65
N GLU A 116 1.69 14.90 5.57
CA GLU A 116 1.09 16.24 5.60
C GLU A 116 -0.38 16.15 6.02
N LYS A 117 -0.80 16.97 6.99
CA LYS A 117 -2.15 16.89 7.59
C LYS A 117 -3.28 17.36 6.66
N LYS A 118 -2.95 18.09 5.59
CA LYS A 118 -3.93 18.70 4.68
C LYS A 118 -3.63 18.30 3.24
N ILE A 119 -3.90 17.05 2.91
CA ILE A 119 -3.91 16.59 1.52
C ILE A 119 -5.37 16.60 1.04
N GLU A 120 -5.65 17.46 0.09
CA GLU A 120 -6.98 17.54 -0.51
C GLU A 120 -7.15 16.50 -1.61
N LEU A 121 -8.20 15.71 -1.50
CA LEU A 121 -8.67 14.81 -2.55
C LEU A 121 -9.73 15.53 -3.37
N THR A 122 -9.61 15.48 -4.70
CA THR A 122 -10.59 16.06 -5.61
C THR A 122 -11.86 15.20 -5.69
N ALA A 123 -12.97 15.78 -6.12
CA ALA A 123 -14.20 15.04 -6.35
C ALA A 123 -14.03 13.92 -7.40
N GLU A 124 -13.16 14.11 -8.38
CA GLU A 124 -12.82 13.10 -9.38
C GLU A 124 -12.08 11.91 -8.74
N GLU A 125 -11.10 12.18 -7.88
CA GLU A 125 -10.34 11.14 -7.17
C GLU A 125 -11.23 10.31 -6.26
N LEU A 126 -12.13 10.95 -5.53
CA LEU A 126 -13.11 10.27 -4.67
C LEU A 126 -14.07 9.41 -5.50
N ASN A 127 -14.58 9.93 -6.62
CA ASN A 127 -15.48 9.21 -7.51
C ASN A 127 -14.80 7.98 -8.15
N GLU A 128 -13.54 8.12 -8.59
CA GLU A 128 -12.79 6.98 -9.14
C GLU A 128 -12.52 5.90 -8.09
N ALA A 129 -12.27 6.28 -6.83
CA ALA A 129 -12.15 5.34 -5.72
C ALA A 129 -13.46 4.58 -5.48
N GLU A 130 -14.60 5.26 -5.50
CA GLU A 130 -15.92 4.62 -5.35
C GLU A 130 -16.25 3.70 -6.53
N ASN A 131 -15.96 4.12 -7.76
CA ASN A 131 -16.12 3.29 -8.95
C ASN A 131 -15.27 2.01 -8.87
N MET A 132 -14.05 2.10 -8.37
CA MET A 132 -13.20 0.94 -8.13
C MET A 132 -13.83 -0.01 -7.10
N MET A 133 -14.39 0.50 -6.00
CA MET A 133 -15.05 -0.30 -4.97
C MET A 133 -16.30 -1.01 -5.54
N LEU A 134 -17.10 -0.31 -6.34
CA LEU A 134 -18.26 -0.90 -7.02
C LEU A 134 -17.84 -2.02 -7.97
N SER A 135 -16.74 -1.82 -8.71
CA SER A 135 -16.18 -2.86 -9.59
C SER A 135 -15.71 -4.09 -8.81
N ALA A 136 -15.10 -3.89 -7.64
CA ALA A 136 -14.68 -4.98 -6.76
C ALA A 136 -15.90 -5.76 -6.21
N ILE A 137 -16.94 -5.06 -5.78
CA ILE A 137 -18.20 -5.67 -5.32
C ILE A 137 -18.84 -6.50 -6.43
N GLU A 138 -18.87 -5.98 -7.66
CA GLU A 138 -19.43 -6.68 -8.81
C GLU A 138 -18.65 -7.96 -9.14
N GLN A 139 -17.33 -7.90 -9.09
CA GLN A 139 -16.47 -9.06 -9.35
C GLN A 139 -16.55 -10.11 -8.23
N TRP A 140 -16.76 -9.69 -7.01
CA TRP A 140 -16.97 -10.59 -5.87
C TRP A 140 -18.47 -10.90 -5.75
N THR A 141 -18.94 -11.79 -6.57
CA THR A 141 -20.37 -12.00 -6.88
C THR A 141 -21.27 -12.27 -5.67
N VAL A 142 -20.73 -12.83 -4.59
CA VAL A 142 -21.47 -13.03 -3.33
C VAL A 142 -21.86 -11.70 -2.65
N LEU A 143 -21.17 -10.60 -2.99
CA LEU A 143 -21.43 -9.26 -2.46
C LEU A 143 -22.23 -8.36 -3.42
N LYS A 144 -22.69 -8.82 -4.57
CA LYS A 144 -23.27 -7.94 -5.61
C LYS A 144 -24.43 -7.05 -5.19
N ASN A 145 -25.05 -7.31 -4.05
CA ASN A 145 -26.11 -6.47 -3.48
C ASN A 145 -25.63 -5.63 -2.28
N THR A 146 -24.32 -5.64 -2.02
CA THR A 146 -23.71 -4.89 -0.92
C THR A 146 -23.42 -3.46 -1.37
N SER A 147 -23.70 -2.49 -0.53
CA SER A 147 -23.28 -1.09 -0.76
C SER A 147 -21.79 -0.90 -0.47
N ILE A 148 -21.23 0.25 -0.90
CA ILE A 148 -19.87 0.65 -0.53
C ILE A 148 -19.70 0.68 1.00
N ASP A 149 -20.66 1.24 1.72
CA ASP A 149 -20.62 1.28 3.19
C ASP A 149 -20.72 -0.13 3.79
N GLY A 150 -21.53 -0.99 3.20
CA GLY A 150 -21.59 -2.40 3.60
C GLY A 150 -20.24 -3.13 3.41
N LEU A 151 -19.50 -2.83 2.33
CA LEU A 151 -18.15 -3.35 2.13
C LEU A 151 -17.18 -2.78 3.18
N ARG A 152 -17.26 -1.48 3.46
CA ARG A 152 -16.44 -0.82 4.49
C ARG A 152 -16.64 -1.45 5.86
N GLU A 153 -17.88 -1.50 6.33
CA GLU A 153 -18.22 -2.01 7.66
C GLU A 153 -17.99 -3.51 7.81
N GLY A 154 -18.31 -4.27 6.77
CA GLY A 154 -18.16 -5.72 6.78
C GLY A 154 -16.71 -6.19 6.73
N PHE A 155 -15.88 -5.55 5.92
CA PHE A 155 -14.56 -6.04 5.59
C PHE A 155 -13.42 -5.03 5.73
N LEU A 156 -13.57 -3.78 5.27
CA LEU A 156 -12.44 -2.84 5.19
C LEU A 156 -12.06 -2.26 6.55
N GLN A 157 -13.05 -1.92 7.39
CA GLN A 157 -12.86 -1.40 8.75
C GLN A 157 -12.59 -2.54 9.75
N ARG A 158 -11.58 -3.34 9.45
CA ARG A 158 -11.19 -4.50 10.23
C ARG A 158 -9.92 -4.21 11.02
N ASN A 159 -9.91 -4.58 12.31
CA ASN A 159 -8.70 -4.53 13.10
C ASN A 159 -7.75 -5.66 12.71
N ALA A 160 -6.48 -5.43 12.89
CA ALA A 160 -5.44 -6.43 12.68
C ALA A 160 -4.25 -6.18 13.59
N LYS A 161 -3.34 -7.14 13.61
CA LYS A 161 -2.02 -7.02 14.20
C LYS A 161 -0.98 -7.07 13.08
N LEU A 162 -0.20 -5.99 12.96
CA LEU A 162 0.94 -5.93 12.06
C LEU A 162 2.18 -6.32 12.84
N TYR A 163 2.94 -7.31 12.39
CA TYR A 163 4.12 -7.81 13.07
C TYR A 163 5.17 -8.36 12.11
N THR A 164 6.40 -8.52 12.59
CA THR A 164 7.48 -9.14 11.83
C THR A 164 7.85 -10.49 12.44
N ARG A 165 8.19 -11.44 11.58
CA ARG A 165 8.73 -12.75 11.98
C ARG A 165 9.68 -13.25 10.90
N ASN A 166 10.92 -13.61 11.29
CA ASN A 166 11.94 -14.08 10.35
C ASN A 166 12.13 -13.15 9.16
N ASN A 167 12.26 -11.85 9.38
CA ASN A 167 12.41 -10.80 8.36
C ASN A 167 11.25 -10.71 7.35
N ASN A 168 10.08 -11.23 7.68
CA ASN A 168 8.87 -11.07 6.87
C ASN A 168 7.83 -10.27 7.63
N VAL A 169 7.04 -9.48 6.91
CA VAL A 169 5.95 -8.67 7.45
C VAL A 169 4.63 -9.41 7.33
N TYR A 170 3.92 -9.51 8.43
CA TYR A 170 2.64 -10.20 8.55
C TYR A 170 1.54 -9.27 9.03
N LEU A 171 0.35 -9.49 8.53
CA LEU A 171 -0.88 -8.85 8.96
C LEU A 171 -1.87 -9.92 9.39
N LEU A 172 -2.02 -10.08 10.72
CA LEU A 172 -2.98 -11.02 11.31
C LEU A 172 -4.31 -10.31 11.52
N MET A 173 -5.31 -10.68 10.74
CA MET A 173 -6.63 -10.04 10.76
C MET A 173 -7.50 -10.55 11.89
N GLU A 174 -8.29 -9.64 12.47
CA GLU A 174 -9.40 -10.01 13.33
C GLU A 174 -10.43 -10.85 12.55
N ASN A 175 -10.80 -12.00 13.07
CA ASN A 175 -11.79 -12.88 12.44
C ASN A 175 -13.22 -12.52 12.84
N LYS A 176 -14.13 -12.57 11.87
CA LYS A 176 -15.58 -12.39 12.07
C LYS A 176 -16.35 -13.48 11.32
N SER A 177 -17.58 -13.75 11.75
CA SER A 177 -18.41 -14.79 11.13
C SER A 177 -18.66 -14.58 9.63
N ILE A 178 -18.70 -13.33 9.18
CA ILE A 178 -18.88 -12.95 7.78
C ILE A 178 -17.70 -13.37 6.89
N ASP A 179 -16.55 -13.69 7.46
CA ASP A 179 -15.33 -14.05 6.73
C ASP A 179 -15.46 -15.36 5.95
N VAL A 180 -16.51 -16.13 6.19
CA VAL A 180 -16.87 -17.27 5.32
C VAL A 180 -17.03 -16.86 3.85
N LEU A 181 -17.40 -15.61 3.57
CA LEU A 181 -17.53 -15.08 2.23
C LEU A 181 -16.19 -14.91 1.51
N LEU A 182 -15.07 -14.82 2.24
CA LEU A 182 -13.73 -14.76 1.67
C LEU A 182 -13.36 -16.03 0.89
N ASP A 183 -13.98 -17.17 1.20
CA ASP A 183 -13.78 -18.42 0.44
C ASP A 183 -14.21 -18.30 -1.02
N GLN A 184 -15.05 -17.32 -1.35
CA GLN A 184 -15.56 -17.04 -2.69
C GLN A 184 -14.89 -15.80 -3.32
N LEU A 185 -13.80 -15.30 -2.72
CA LEU A 185 -13.04 -14.17 -3.26
C LEU A 185 -12.32 -14.61 -4.55
N PRO A 186 -12.53 -13.94 -5.69
CA PRO A 186 -11.96 -14.38 -6.96
C PRO A 186 -10.49 -13.99 -7.16
N TRP A 187 -9.86 -13.30 -6.22
CA TRP A 187 -8.43 -12.95 -6.25
C TRP A 187 -7.72 -13.38 -4.98
N ASN A 188 -6.39 -13.53 -5.07
CA ASN A 188 -5.56 -13.93 -3.94
C ASN A 188 -5.47 -12.80 -2.91
N LEU A 189 -5.54 -13.17 -1.62
CA LEU A 189 -5.45 -12.24 -0.49
C LEU A 189 -4.24 -12.51 0.42
N SER A 190 -3.68 -13.72 0.38
CA SER A 190 -2.62 -14.14 1.31
C SER A 190 -1.31 -13.38 1.14
N ILE A 191 -1.08 -12.82 -0.05
CA ILE A 191 0.15 -12.11 -0.40
C ILE A 191 -0.21 -10.80 -1.07
N VAL A 192 0.23 -9.70 -0.48
CA VAL A 192 0.10 -8.36 -1.07
C VAL A 192 1.49 -7.85 -1.46
N LYS A 193 1.66 -7.58 -2.74
CA LYS A 193 2.87 -7.02 -3.34
C LYS A 193 2.46 -6.08 -4.46
N LEU A 194 2.41 -4.79 -4.15
CA LEU A 194 2.12 -3.76 -5.15
C LEU A 194 3.40 -3.38 -5.91
N PRO A 195 3.31 -2.87 -7.15
CA PRO A 195 4.48 -2.62 -8.00
C PRO A 195 5.56 -1.72 -7.38
N TRP A 196 5.17 -0.80 -6.50
CA TRP A 196 6.04 0.14 -5.79
C TRP A 196 6.52 -0.35 -4.43
N MET A 197 5.95 -1.45 -3.91
CA MET A 197 6.40 -2.02 -2.64
C MET A 197 7.71 -2.78 -2.81
N LYS A 198 8.62 -2.64 -1.86
CA LYS A 198 9.85 -3.45 -1.78
C LYS A 198 9.60 -4.78 -1.11
N GLU A 199 8.86 -4.75 -0.01
CA GLU A 199 8.56 -5.92 0.81
C GLU A 199 7.22 -6.57 0.45
N ILE A 200 7.10 -7.85 0.77
CA ILE A 200 5.85 -8.61 0.66
C ILE A 200 5.11 -8.51 1.99
N LEU A 201 3.84 -8.09 1.94
CA LEU A 201 2.95 -8.20 3.09
C LEU A 201 2.20 -9.54 3.02
N ARG A 202 2.38 -10.35 4.04
CA ARG A 202 1.68 -11.63 4.18
C ARG A 202 0.43 -11.43 5.03
N VAL A 203 -0.73 -11.74 4.47
CA VAL A 203 -2.01 -11.54 5.13
C VAL A 203 -2.51 -12.88 5.67
N GLU A 204 -2.68 -12.93 6.98
CA GLU A 204 -3.30 -14.04 7.70
C GLU A 204 -4.73 -13.66 8.03
N TRP A 205 -5.62 -13.93 7.08
CA TRP A 205 -7.04 -13.68 7.20
C TRP A 205 -7.80 -14.97 6.93
N ARG A 206 -8.09 -15.68 8.05
CA ARG A 206 -8.72 -17.00 8.06
C ARG A 206 -7.81 -18.16 7.62
#